data_16789a3e55562469f04e50890b846fe4
#
_entry.id   16789a3e55562469f04e50890b846fe4
#
_cell.length_a   1.000
_cell.length_b   1.000
_cell.length_c   1.000
_cell.angle_alpha   90.00
_cell.angle_beta   90.00
_cell.angle_gamma   90.00
#
_symmetry.space_group_name_H-M   'P 1'
#
loop_
_entity.id
_entity.type
_entity.pdbx_description
1 polymer ?
#
loop_
_entity_poly.entity_id
_entity_poly.type
_entity_poly.pdbx_seq_one_letter_code
_entity_poly.pdbx_strand_id
1 'polypeptide(L)'
;MTARHATPANYRAAATAGTGRGATRHDDAVSSDSEAVRALVVAYAERLDAGDLDGVAALFEDAVVRGARSGELVGRDAVRRMYDPVILYEDGTPRTKHVLSNHEVSVDAGAGTATSQCVFTVLAGRPGAGLGPILSGRYEDRLARVDGRWRFVERVILPDLIGDLSAHMRG
;
A
#
# COMPACT_ATOMS: atom_id res chain seq x y z
N MET A 1 12.00 -33.12 42.71
CA MET A 1 11.06 -31.98 42.57
C MET A 1 10.48 -32.05 41.16
N THR A 2 9.28 -32.61 41.05
CA THR A 2 8.63 -32.96 39.78
C THR A 2 7.62 -31.88 39.42
N ALA A 3 7.88 -31.16 38.34
CA ALA A 3 6.95 -30.17 37.82
C ALA A 3 5.79 -30.87 37.09
N ARG A 4 4.57 -30.62 37.53
CA ARG A 4 3.33 -31.11 36.88
C ARG A 4 2.94 -30.21 35.73
N HIS A 5 2.80 -30.81 34.55
CA HIS A 5 2.22 -30.14 33.37
C HIS A 5 0.71 -30.02 33.59
N ALA A 6 0.20 -28.78 33.43
CA ALA A 6 -1.23 -28.51 33.38
C ALA A 6 -1.72 -28.58 31.92
N THR A 7 -2.75 -29.38 31.71
CA THR A 7 -3.46 -29.52 30.42
C THR A 7 -4.41 -28.32 30.22
N PRO A 8 -4.46 -27.69 29.05
CA PRO A 8 -5.42 -26.62 28.82
C PRO A 8 -6.84 -27.16 28.57
N ALA A 9 -7.81 -26.50 29.19
CA ALA A 9 -9.22 -26.81 29.15
C ALA A 9 -9.81 -26.64 27.76
N ASN A 10 -10.67 -27.59 27.37
CA ASN A 10 -11.46 -27.61 26.15
C ASN A 10 -12.39 -26.39 26.03
N TYR A 11 -12.17 -25.53 25.02
CA TYR A 11 -13.11 -24.51 24.61
C TYR A 11 -14.17 -25.14 23.69
N ARG A 12 -15.38 -25.31 24.21
CA ARG A 12 -16.52 -25.83 23.47
C ARG A 12 -17.30 -24.62 22.93
N ALA A 13 -17.18 -24.33 21.62
CA ALA A 13 -17.96 -23.33 20.94
C ALA A 13 -19.42 -23.78 20.84
N ALA A 14 -20.34 -22.98 21.38
CA ALA A 14 -21.77 -23.13 21.17
C ALA A 14 -22.12 -22.52 19.81
N ALA A 15 -22.59 -23.36 18.88
CA ALA A 15 -23.16 -22.91 17.61
C ALA A 15 -24.59 -22.40 17.85
N THR A 16 -24.79 -21.09 17.74
CA THR A 16 -26.12 -20.50 17.60
C THR A 16 -26.48 -20.39 16.13
N ALA A 17 -27.45 -21.16 15.69
CA ALA A 17 -28.03 -21.05 14.37
C ALA A 17 -28.88 -19.78 14.30
N GLY A 18 -28.37 -18.74 13.60
CA GLY A 18 -29.09 -17.53 13.29
C GLY A 18 -29.42 -17.47 11.79
N THR A 19 -30.72 -17.57 11.48
CA THR A 19 -31.28 -17.40 10.14
C THR A 19 -31.17 -15.93 9.69
N GLY A 20 -30.22 -15.63 8.79
CA GLY A 20 -30.04 -14.27 8.26
C GLY A 20 -29.62 -14.29 6.79
N ARG A 21 -30.59 -14.45 5.84
CA ARG A 21 -30.33 -14.44 4.38
C ARG A 21 -30.19 -13.03 3.78
N GLY A 22 -30.05 -11.97 4.56
CA GLY A 22 -29.95 -10.59 4.08
C GLY A 22 -28.57 -9.94 4.23
N ALA A 23 -27.75 -10.39 5.16
CA ALA A 23 -26.46 -9.78 5.50
C ALA A 23 -25.31 -10.18 4.54
N THR A 24 -25.30 -11.39 4.01
CA THR A 24 -24.17 -11.97 3.30
C THR A 24 -23.77 -11.23 2.03
N ARG A 25 -24.70 -10.72 1.23
CA ARG A 25 -24.36 -10.03 -0.04
C ARG A 25 -23.72 -8.67 0.15
N HIS A 26 -24.07 -7.95 1.20
CA HIS A 26 -23.47 -6.63 1.49
C HIS A 26 -22.06 -6.80 2.05
N ASP A 27 -21.88 -7.75 2.95
CA ASP A 27 -20.58 -8.06 3.56
C ASP A 27 -19.60 -8.63 2.51
N ASP A 28 -20.07 -9.48 1.59
CA ASP A 28 -19.28 -10.01 0.48
C ASP A 28 -18.84 -8.91 -0.49
N ALA A 29 -19.70 -7.94 -0.79
CA ALA A 29 -19.39 -6.81 -1.67
C ALA A 29 -18.36 -5.86 -1.04
N VAL A 30 -18.51 -5.55 0.25
CA VAL A 30 -17.57 -4.71 1.00
C VAL A 30 -16.20 -5.40 1.11
N SER A 31 -16.17 -6.71 1.34
CA SER A 31 -14.93 -7.50 1.35
C SER A 31 -14.23 -7.44 0.00
N SER A 32 -14.96 -7.64 -1.10
CA SER A 32 -14.44 -7.57 -2.48
C SER A 32 -13.90 -6.17 -2.82
N ASP A 33 -14.60 -5.11 -2.45
CA ASP A 33 -14.17 -3.72 -2.66
C ASP A 33 -12.90 -3.41 -1.84
N SER A 34 -12.83 -3.87 -0.59
CA SER A 34 -11.64 -3.70 0.25
C SER A 34 -10.41 -4.41 -0.31
N GLU A 35 -10.60 -5.60 -0.88
CA GLU A 35 -9.53 -6.33 -1.56
C GLU A 35 -9.07 -5.61 -2.84
N ALA A 36 -10.00 -5.07 -3.63
CA ALA A 36 -9.69 -4.31 -4.83
C ALA A 36 -8.90 -3.01 -4.50
N VAL A 37 -9.25 -2.32 -3.41
CA VAL A 37 -8.50 -1.16 -2.92
C VAL A 37 -7.10 -1.58 -2.48
N ARG A 38 -6.96 -2.67 -1.71
CA ARG A 38 -5.64 -3.19 -1.31
C ARG A 38 -4.77 -3.56 -2.51
N ALA A 39 -5.36 -4.24 -3.49
CA ALA A 39 -4.66 -4.62 -4.72
C ALA A 39 -4.12 -3.40 -5.48
N LEU A 40 -4.85 -2.29 -5.50
CA LEU A 40 -4.39 -1.05 -6.15
C LEU A 40 -3.19 -0.43 -5.41
N VAL A 41 -3.19 -0.45 -4.07
CA VAL A 41 -2.06 0.03 -3.25
C VAL A 41 -0.84 -0.88 -3.42
N VAL A 42 -1.05 -2.19 -3.50
CA VAL A 42 0.02 -3.17 -3.77
C VAL A 42 0.59 -2.98 -5.17
N ALA A 43 -0.26 -2.79 -6.19
CA ALA A 43 0.19 -2.57 -7.57
C ALA A 43 1.09 -1.33 -7.72
N TYR A 44 0.85 -0.28 -6.94
CA TYR A 44 1.75 0.87 -6.88
C TYR A 44 3.16 0.47 -6.40
N ALA A 45 3.25 -0.28 -5.31
CA ALA A 45 4.53 -0.73 -4.74
C ALA A 45 5.28 -1.69 -5.69
N GLU A 46 4.55 -2.64 -6.28
CA GLU A 46 5.13 -3.59 -7.24
C GLU A 46 5.69 -2.91 -8.49
N ARG A 47 4.97 -1.91 -9.03
CA ARG A 47 5.45 -1.14 -10.18
C ARG A 47 6.70 -0.32 -9.86
N LEU A 48 6.75 0.31 -8.68
CA LEU A 48 7.96 1.00 -8.23
C LEU A 48 9.15 0.05 -8.18
N ASP A 49 8.99 -1.11 -7.55
CA ASP A 49 10.04 -2.10 -7.40
C ASP A 49 10.49 -2.71 -8.74
N ALA A 50 9.58 -2.74 -9.72
CA ALA A 50 9.86 -3.17 -11.09
C ALA A 50 10.51 -2.09 -11.95
N GLY A 51 10.58 -0.82 -11.48
CA GLY A 51 11.06 0.31 -12.29
C GLY A 51 10.05 0.81 -13.32
N ASP A 52 8.78 0.35 -13.27
CA ASP A 52 7.68 0.80 -14.14
C ASP A 52 7.13 2.15 -13.66
N LEU A 53 7.94 3.19 -13.79
CA LEU A 53 7.61 4.54 -13.29
C LEU A 53 6.45 5.18 -14.10
N ASP A 54 6.31 4.83 -15.36
CA ASP A 54 5.19 5.27 -16.20
C ASP A 54 3.88 4.59 -15.78
N GLY A 55 3.93 3.30 -15.43
CA GLY A 55 2.82 2.57 -14.86
C GLY A 55 2.42 3.07 -13.48
N VAL A 56 3.39 3.47 -12.64
CA VAL A 56 3.11 4.16 -11.37
C VAL A 56 2.33 5.44 -11.62
N ALA A 57 2.83 6.30 -12.52
CA ALA A 57 2.20 7.58 -12.83
C ALA A 57 0.79 7.42 -13.39
N ALA A 58 0.54 6.37 -14.19
CA ALA A 58 -0.77 6.07 -14.74
C ALA A 58 -1.84 5.72 -13.67
N LEU A 59 -1.44 5.29 -12.47
CA LEU A 59 -2.37 5.10 -11.35
C LEU A 59 -2.95 6.42 -10.83
N PHE A 60 -2.31 7.55 -11.14
CA PHE A 60 -2.66 8.89 -10.67
C PHE A 60 -3.07 9.84 -11.82
N GLU A 61 -3.70 9.31 -12.86
CA GLU A 61 -4.10 10.08 -14.07
C GLU A 61 -4.81 11.38 -13.71
N ASP A 62 -5.82 11.29 -12.81
CA ASP A 62 -6.65 12.42 -12.38
C ASP A 62 -6.53 12.65 -10.85
N ALA A 63 -5.48 12.12 -10.22
CA ALA A 63 -5.32 12.15 -8.78
C ALA A 63 -4.28 13.16 -8.32
N VAL A 64 -4.28 13.41 -7.01
CA VAL A 64 -3.32 14.27 -6.33
C VAL A 64 -2.38 13.41 -5.49
N VAL A 65 -1.07 13.63 -5.64
CA VAL A 65 -0.06 13.08 -4.72
C VAL A 65 0.53 14.21 -3.91
N ARG A 66 0.53 14.06 -2.59
CA ARG A 66 1.16 15.00 -1.64
C ARG A 66 2.33 14.32 -0.96
N GLY A 67 3.49 14.93 -1.00
CA GLY A 67 4.68 14.46 -0.30
C GLY A 67 5.30 15.58 0.53
N ALA A 68 6.02 15.22 1.58
CA ALA A 68 6.65 16.18 2.48
C ALA A 68 7.65 17.14 1.78
N ARG A 69 8.24 16.71 0.66
CA ARG A 69 9.25 17.47 -0.11
C ARG A 69 8.73 17.95 -1.47
N SER A 70 7.80 17.23 -2.08
CA SER A 70 7.30 17.52 -3.43
C SER A 70 6.12 18.50 -3.44
N GLY A 71 5.52 18.77 -2.28
CA GLY A 71 4.28 19.53 -2.22
C GLY A 71 3.11 18.75 -2.84
N GLU A 72 2.26 19.46 -3.58
CA GLU A 72 1.11 18.89 -4.28
C GLU A 72 1.46 18.66 -5.76
N LEU A 73 1.28 17.43 -6.21
CA LEU A 73 1.47 16.99 -7.59
C LEU A 73 0.14 16.51 -8.14
N VAL A 74 -0.33 17.14 -9.21
CA VAL A 74 -1.64 16.85 -9.80
C VAL A 74 -1.46 16.15 -11.15
N GLY A 75 -2.05 14.96 -11.25
CA GLY A 75 -2.13 14.17 -12.46
C GLY A 75 -0.83 13.44 -12.82
N ARG A 76 -0.96 12.61 -13.84
CA ARG A 76 0.06 11.66 -14.30
C ARG A 76 1.44 12.26 -14.50
N ASP A 77 1.52 13.35 -15.26
CA ASP A 77 2.82 13.91 -15.67
C ASP A 77 3.58 14.52 -14.49
N ALA A 78 2.87 15.15 -13.54
CA ALA A 78 3.48 15.70 -12.34
C ALA A 78 4.00 14.56 -11.43
N VAL A 79 3.20 13.51 -11.27
CA VAL A 79 3.59 12.32 -10.50
C VAL A 79 4.75 11.59 -11.16
N ARG A 80 4.76 11.48 -12.51
CA ARG A 80 5.89 10.86 -13.23
C ARG A 80 7.21 11.57 -12.93
N ARG A 81 7.23 12.90 -12.99
CA ARG A 81 8.44 13.70 -12.70
C ARG A 81 8.95 13.56 -11.27
N MET A 82 8.09 13.23 -10.29
CA MET A 82 8.51 12.97 -8.92
C MET A 82 9.55 11.84 -8.83
N TYR A 83 9.51 10.91 -9.77
CA TYR A 83 10.40 9.75 -9.82
C TYR A 83 11.65 9.93 -10.69
N ASP A 84 11.84 11.09 -11.33
CA ASP A 84 13.04 11.35 -12.16
C ASP A 84 14.37 11.21 -11.38
N PRO A 85 14.42 11.52 -10.06
CA PRO A 85 15.62 11.28 -9.28
C PRO A 85 15.89 9.80 -8.97
N VAL A 86 14.94 8.89 -9.15
CA VAL A 86 15.12 7.47 -8.85
C VAL A 86 16.20 6.87 -9.77
N ILE A 87 17.14 6.18 -9.17
CA ILE A 87 18.21 5.49 -9.89
C ILE A 87 17.66 4.13 -10.33
N LEU A 88 17.56 3.94 -11.65
CA LEU A 88 17.36 2.61 -12.23
C LEU A 88 18.73 2.02 -12.61
N TYR A 89 18.97 0.80 -12.19
CA TYR A 89 20.20 0.05 -12.51
C TYR A 89 20.13 -0.59 -13.90
N GLU A 90 21.17 -1.31 -14.29
CA GLU A 90 21.27 -1.94 -15.62
C GLU A 90 20.13 -2.94 -15.92
N ASP A 91 19.59 -3.57 -14.86
CA ASP A 91 18.43 -4.47 -14.94
C ASP A 91 17.08 -3.72 -15.08
N GLY A 92 17.11 -2.39 -15.17
CA GLY A 92 15.90 -1.54 -15.28
C GLY A 92 15.15 -1.35 -13.96
N THR A 93 15.63 -1.91 -12.84
CA THR A 93 14.96 -1.81 -11.54
C THR A 93 15.69 -0.85 -10.59
N PRO A 94 15.01 -0.26 -9.60
CA PRO A 94 15.68 0.51 -8.55
C PRO A 94 16.32 -0.36 -7.47
N ARG A 95 16.25 -1.69 -7.60
CA ARG A 95 16.71 -2.70 -6.63
C ARG A 95 16.12 -2.49 -5.24
N THR A 96 14.85 -2.12 -5.20
CA THR A 96 14.07 -1.93 -3.97
C THR A 96 13.05 -3.05 -3.76
N LYS A 97 12.57 -3.13 -2.51
CA LYS A 97 11.38 -3.87 -2.12
C LYS A 97 10.56 -3.05 -1.14
N HIS A 98 9.34 -2.70 -1.55
CA HIS A 98 8.36 -2.08 -0.70
C HIS A 98 7.63 -3.16 0.11
N VAL A 99 7.78 -3.11 1.43
CA VAL A 99 7.03 -3.95 2.37
C VAL A 99 5.87 -3.11 2.89
N LEU A 100 4.64 -3.52 2.59
CA LEU A 100 3.42 -2.88 3.09
C LEU A 100 2.90 -3.66 4.31
N SER A 101 2.54 -2.94 5.36
CA SER A 101 2.04 -3.53 6.60
C SER A 101 0.98 -2.64 7.25
N ASN A 102 0.28 -3.16 8.27
CA ASN A 102 -0.76 -2.43 9.02
C ASN A 102 -1.77 -1.77 8.07
N HIS A 103 -2.23 -2.53 7.06
CA HIS A 103 -3.06 -2.00 5.99
C HIS A 103 -4.54 -2.00 6.39
N GLU A 104 -5.05 -0.83 6.69
CA GLU A 104 -6.45 -0.57 7.02
C GLU A 104 -7.17 0.00 5.80
N VAL A 105 -8.36 -0.50 5.51
CA VAL A 105 -9.23 -0.03 4.41
C VAL A 105 -10.64 0.12 4.93
N SER A 106 -11.24 1.27 4.68
CA SER A 106 -12.65 1.55 4.94
C SER A 106 -13.35 1.90 3.64
N VAL A 107 -14.46 1.21 3.34
CA VAL A 107 -15.23 1.38 2.10
C VAL A 107 -16.64 1.86 2.41
N ASP A 108 -17.06 2.93 1.76
CA ASP A 108 -18.47 3.31 1.61
C ASP A 108 -18.94 2.82 0.22
N ALA A 109 -19.53 1.63 0.19
CA ALA A 109 -19.99 1.02 -1.07
C ALA A 109 -21.14 1.81 -1.70
N GLY A 110 -21.97 2.51 -0.88
CA GLY A 110 -23.09 3.33 -1.35
C GLY A 110 -22.64 4.60 -2.04
N ALA A 111 -21.65 5.27 -1.48
CA ALA A 111 -21.02 6.46 -2.07
C ALA A 111 -19.99 6.12 -3.15
N GLY A 112 -19.52 4.88 -3.24
CA GLY A 112 -18.43 4.46 -4.13
C GLY A 112 -17.11 5.12 -3.77
N THR A 113 -16.83 5.33 -2.47
CA THR A 113 -15.61 5.92 -1.95
C THR A 113 -14.91 5.01 -0.96
N ALA A 114 -13.61 5.16 -0.82
CA ALA A 114 -12.82 4.43 0.16
C ALA A 114 -11.66 5.28 0.71
N THR A 115 -11.24 4.93 1.91
CA THR A 115 -9.96 5.37 2.48
C THR A 115 -9.07 4.16 2.72
N SER A 116 -7.77 4.36 2.57
CA SER A 116 -6.76 3.34 2.84
C SER A 116 -5.59 3.98 3.58
N GLN A 117 -5.09 3.28 4.58
CA GLN A 117 -3.87 3.67 5.29
C GLN A 117 -2.98 2.45 5.45
N CYS A 118 -1.70 2.59 5.18
CA CYS A 118 -0.72 1.53 5.46
C CYS A 118 0.65 2.09 5.80
N VAL A 119 1.43 1.29 6.52
CA VAL A 119 2.87 1.54 6.73
C VAL A 119 3.62 0.94 5.55
N PHE A 120 4.58 1.68 5.01
CA PHE A 120 5.54 1.16 4.05
C PHE A 120 6.96 1.16 4.63
N THR A 121 7.74 0.17 4.25
CA THR A 121 9.19 0.13 4.47
C THR A 121 9.85 -0.25 3.15
N VAL A 122 10.80 0.56 2.71
CA VAL A 122 11.58 0.31 1.50
C VAL A 122 12.91 -0.30 1.90
N LEU A 123 13.13 -1.52 1.45
CA LEU A 123 14.42 -2.19 1.50
C LEU A 123 15.13 -1.96 0.18
N ALA A 124 16.44 -1.73 0.20
CA ALA A 124 17.24 -1.62 -1.01
C ALA A 124 18.45 -2.56 -0.96
N GLY A 125 18.73 -3.20 -2.10
CA GLY A 125 19.96 -3.93 -2.36
C GLY A 125 21.03 -2.95 -2.84
N ARG A 126 22.00 -2.63 -1.97
CA ARG A 126 23.05 -1.66 -2.28
C ARG A 126 24.33 -2.36 -2.71
N PRO A 127 24.95 -1.96 -3.82
CA PRO A 127 26.26 -2.49 -4.23
C PRO A 127 27.29 -2.33 -3.09
N GLY A 128 27.91 -3.43 -2.70
CA GLY A 128 28.95 -3.45 -1.66
C GLY A 128 28.44 -3.34 -0.20
N ALA A 129 27.16 -3.05 0.05
CA ALA A 129 26.60 -2.89 1.40
C ALA A 129 25.43 -3.86 1.72
N GLY A 130 25.01 -4.68 0.75
CA GLY A 130 23.96 -5.68 0.93
C GLY A 130 22.55 -5.09 1.03
N LEU A 131 21.62 -5.86 1.60
CA LEU A 131 20.22 -5.49 1.78
C LEU A 131 20.03 -4.71 3.08
N GLY A 132 19.32 -3.59 3.03
CA GLY A 132 18.96 -2.82 4.23
C GLY A 132 17.78 -1.87 4.01
N PRO A 133 17.13 -1.41 5.09
CA PRO A 133 16.08 -0.41 5.01
C PRO A 133 16.68 0.96 4.65
N ILE A 134 15.99 1.69 3.78
CA ILE A 134 16.39 3.03 3.36
C ILE A 134 15.32 4.09 3.66
N LEU A 135 14.07 3.68 3.81
CA LEU A 135 12.95 4.59 4.04
C LEU A 135 11.81 3.83 4.72
N SER A 136 11.12 4.44 5.67
CA SER A 136 9.85 3.95 6.18
C SER A 136 8.92 5.13 6.45
N GLY A 137 7.60 4.87 6.37
CA GLY A 137 6.58 5.89 6.55
C GLY A 137 5.18 5.32 6.37
N ARG A 138 4.24 6.24 6.05
CA ARG A 138 2.83 5.87 5.84
C ARG A 138 2.33 6.41 4.51
N TYR A 139 1.42 5.64 3.91
CA TYR A 139 0.53 6.13 2.86
C TYR A 139 -0.86 6.36 3.48
N GLU A 140 -1.45 7.49 3.14
CA GLU A 140 -2.84 7.79 3.42
C GLU A 140 -3.52 8.09 2.09
N ASP A 141 -4.52 7.26 1.74
CA ASP A 141 -5.15 7.29 0.42
C ASP A 141 -6.63 7.59 0.51
N ARG A 142 -7.12 8.35 -0.45
CA ARG A 142 -8.54 8.44 -0.80
C ARG A 142 -8.75 7.87 -2.19
N LEU A 143 -9.79 7.05 -2.33
CA LEU A 143 -10.12 6.37 -3.56
C LEU A 143 -11.60 6.58 -3.91
N ALA A 144 -11.91 6.50 -5.19
CA ALA A 144 -13.28 6.50 -5.69
C ALA A 144 -13.46 5.41 -6.74
N ARG A 145 -14.70 4.92 -6.86
CA ARG A 145 -15.07 3.96 -7.90
C ARG A 145 -15.61 4.74 -9.12
N VAL A 146 -14.85 4.67 -10.21
CA VAL A 146 -15.19 5.30 -11.49
C VAL A 146 -15.33 4.21 -12.53
N ASP A 147 -16.46 4.17 -13.24
CA ASP A 147 -16.76 3.14 -14.25
C ASP A 147 -16.56 1.70 -13.73
N GLY A 148 -16.99 1.45 -12.48
CA GLY A 148 -16.90 0.15 -11.81
C GLY A 148 -15.49 -0.24 -11.32
N ARG A 149 -14.50 0.64 -11.43
CA ARG A 149 -13.12 0.40 -11.01
C ARG A 149 -12.68 1.38 -9.94
N TRP A 150 -11.96 0.90 -8.92
CA TRP A 150 -11.33 1.75 -7.93
C TRP A 150 -10.15 2.50 -8.53
N ARG A 151 -10.05 3.82 -8.22
CA ARG A 151 -8.96 4.70 -8.65
C ARG A 151 -8.52 5.56 -7.48
N PHE A 152 -7.26 5.95 -7.45
CA PHE A 152 -6.78 6.97 -6.53
C PHE A 152 -7.45 8.31 -6.85
N VAL A 153 -7.84 9.03 -5.82
CA VAL A 153 -8.22 10.45 -5.84
C VAL A 153 -7.12 11.27 -5.22
N GLU A 154 -6.54 10.76 -4.12
CA GLU A 154 -5.44 11.40 -3.43
C GLU A 154 -4.57 10.36 -2.75
N ARG A 155 -3.27 10.58 -2.76
CA ARG A 155 -2.28 9.89 -1.91
C ARG A 155 -1.46 10.90 -1.16
N VAL A 156 -1.34 10.74 0.15
CA VAL A 156 -0.39 11.45 0.99
C VAL A 156 0.75 10.50 1.36
N ILE A 157 1.99 10.90 1.06
CA ILE A 157 3.20 10.13 1.39
C ILE A 157 3.87 10.82 2.57
N LEU A 158 3.91 10.14 3.70
CA LEU A 158 4.42 10.64 4.98
C LEU A 158 5.65 9.82 5.42
N PRO A 159 6.87 10.21 5.01
CA PRO A 159 8.08 9.56 5.50
C PRO A 159 8.28 9.84 6.99
N ASP A 160 8.49 8.78 7.79
CA ASP A 160 8.77 8.87 9.23
C ASP A 160 10.25 8.66 9.54
N LEU A 161 10.89 7.69 8.85
CA LEU A 161 12.28 7.32 9.03
C LEU A 161 12.99 7.34 7.67
N ILE A 162 14.06 8.10 7.58
CA ILE A 162 14.85 8.26 6.36
C ILE A 162 16.28 7.82 6.64
N GLY A 163 16.72 6.81 5.93
CA GLY A 163 18.08 6.31 5.96
C GLY A 163 18.93 6.88 4.83
N ASP A 164 19.94 6.13 4.42
CA ASP A 164 20.81 6.51 3.31
C ASP A 164 20.14 6.23 1.96
N LEU A 165 19.79 7.28 1.24
CA LEU A 165 19.15 7.24 -0.09
C LEU A 165 20.15 7.37 -1.25
N SER A 166 21.45 7.53 -0.99
CA SER A 166 22.46 7.87 -2.02
C SER A 166 22.56 6.85 -3.16
N ALA A 167 22.25 5.57 -2.89
CA ALA A 167 22.21 4.52 -3.90
C ALA A 167 20.81 4.33 -4.56
N HIS A 168 19.82 5.13 -4.15
CA HIS A 168 18.45 5.04 -4.63
C HIS A 168 18.01 6.30 -5.37
N MET A 169 18.47 7.46 -4.96
CA MET A 169 18.08 8.74 -5.55
C MET A 169 19.31 9.58 -5.91
N ARG A 170 19.23 10.25 -7.05
CA ARG A 170 20.18 11.30 -7.42
C ARG A 170 19.92 12.53 -6.54
N GLY A 171 21.00 13.14 -6.04
CA GLY A 171 20.97 14.37 -5.27
C GLY A 171 20.70 15.61 -6.13
#